data_70cdae64df65f7fb049632487a72e50c
#
_entry.id   70cdae64df65f7fb049632487a72e50c
#
_cell.length_a   1.000
_cell.length_b   1.000
_cell.length_c   1.000
_cell.angle_alpha   90.00
_cell.angle_beta   90.00
_cell.angle_gamma   90.00
#
_symmetry.space_group_name_H-M   'P 1'
#
loop_
_entity.id
_entity.type
_entity.pdbx_description
1 polymer ?
#
loop_
_entity_poly.entity_id
_entity_poly.type
_entity_poly.pdbx_seq_one_letter_code
_entity_poly.pdbx_strand_id
1 'polypeptide(L)' 'MEKVIVILHQHYQEPLTLKEVSENLHLNVMYLGQLFKKETKKSFSAYLNHLRMEKAKQLLLHSNQNINEIASEIGYNNT' A
#
# COMPACT_ATOMS: atom_id res chain seq x y z
N MET A 1 13.29 -3.17 7.17
CA MET A 1 12.25 -2.47 6.37
C MET A 1 11.83 -3.24 5.12
N GLU A 2 12.67 -4.09 4.59
CA GLU A 2 12.34 -4.87 3.39
C GLU A 2 11.08 -5.71 3.54
N LYS A 3 10.88 -6.36 4.67
CA LYS A 3 9.69 -7.18 4.90
C LYS A 3 8.39 -6.37 4.81
N VAL A 4 8.40 -5.16 5.34
CA VAL A 4 7.24 -4.28 5.28
C VAL A 4 6.96 -3.88 3.84
N ILE A 5 7.98 -3.52 3.10
CA ILE A 5 7.84 -3.14 1.69
C ILE A 5 7.30 -4.31 0.86
N VAL A 6 7.81 -5.51 1.07
CA VAL A 6 7.33 -6.71 0.39
C VAL A 6 5.84 -6.93 0.68
N ILE A 7 5.44 -6.81 1.94
CA ILE A 7 4.03 -6.97 2.33
C ILE A 7 3.15 -5.96 1.59
N LEU A 8 3.58 -4.71 1.52
CA LEU A 8 2.82 -3.67 0.82
C LEU A 8 2.68 -3.97 -0.67
N HIS A 9 3.76 -4.39 -1.31
CA HIS A 9 3.72 -4.71 -2.74
C HIS A 9 2.87 -5.94 -3.05
N GLN A 10 2.80 -6.90 -2.13
CA GLN A 10 2.00 -8.10 -2.32
C GLN A 10 0.53 -7.90 -1.97
N HIS A 11 0.22 -6.98 -1.04
CA HIS A 11 -1.13 -6.84 -0.48
C HIS A 11 -1.70 -5.43 -0.61
N TYR A 12 -1.20 -4.62 -1.53
CA TYR A 12 -1.66 -3.24 -1.68
C TYR A 12 -3.15 -3.12 -2.02
N GLN A 13 -3.74 -4.18 -2.56
CA GLN A 13 -5.16 -4.23 -2.92
C GLN A 13 -6.07 -4.40 -1.70
N GLU A 14 -5.50 -4.84 -0.59
CA GLU A 14 -6.25 -5.11 0.64
C GLU A 14 -6.28 -3.87 1.53
N PRO A 15 -7.26 -3.76 2.43
CA PRO A 15 -7.34 -2.63 3.35
C PRO A 15 -6.28 -2.73 4.46
N LEU A 16 -5.02 -2.58 4.10
CA LEU A 16 -3.90 -2.69 5.02
C LEU A 16 -3.83 -1.48 5.96
N THR A 17 -3.52 -1.76 7.23
CA THR A 17 -3.22 -0.72 8.20
C THR A 17 -1.84 -0.98 8.80
N LEU A 18 -1.21 0.10 9.27
CA LEU A 18 0.08 0.00 9.95
C LEU A 18 -0.02 -0.89 11.19
N LYS A 19 -1.14 -0.82 11.89
CA LYS A 19 -1.39 -1.64 13.07
C LYS A 19 -1.35 -3.14 12.73
N GLU A 20 -2.03 -3.54 11.66
CA GLU A 20 -2.05 -4.95 11.24
C GLU A 20 -0.66 -5.43 10.86
N VAL A 21 0.08 -4.62 10.11
CA VAL A 21 1.44 -4.98 9.70
C VAL A 21 2.34 -5.10 10.93
N SER A 22 2.23 -4.17 11.88
CA SER A 22 3.05 -4.21 13.10
C SER A 22 2.74 -5.46 13.93
N GLU A 23 1.47 -5.84 14.02
CA GLU A 23 1.07 -7.05 14.74
C GLU A 23 1.64 -8.31 14.10
N ASN A 24 1.58 -8.39 12.78
CA ASN A 24 2.13 -9.53 12.05
C ASN A 24 3.64 -9.68 12.23
N LEU A 25 4.34 -8.57 12.38
CA LEU A 25 5.79 -8.57 12.57
C LEU A 25 6.22 -8.54 14.04
N HIS A 26 5.25 -8.53 14.95
CA HIS A 26 5.51 -8.44 16.41
C HIS A 26 6.28 -7.18 16.78
N LEU A 27 5.93 -6.06 16.15
CA LEU A 27 6.57 -4.77 16.39
C LEU A 27 5.58 -3.78 17.00
N ASN A 28 6.11 -2.80 17.72
CA ASN A 28 5.32 -1.70 18.23
C ASN A 28 4.90 -0.81 17.05
N VAL A 29 3.61 -0.44 16.98
CA VAL A 29 3.08 0.34 15.85
C VAL A 29 3.72 1.71 15.74
N MET A 30 3.98 2.38 16.86
CA MET A 30 4.61 3.72 16.83
C MET A 30 6.06 3.63 16.35
N TYR A 31 6.79 2.63 16.82
CA TYR A 31 8.15 2.40 16.37
C TYR A 31 8.20 2.13 14.87
N LEU A 32 7.32 1.23 14.40
CA LEU A 32 7.27 0.90 12.99
C LEU A 32 6.91 2.11 12.14
N GLY A 33 5.95 2.91 12.58
CA GLY A 33 5.54 4.12 11.87
C GLY A 33 6.67 5.12 11.72
N GLN A 34 7.42 5.36 12.78
CA GLN A 34 8.56 6.27 12.75
C GLN A 34 9.67 5.75 11.87
N LEU A 35 9.99 4.47 11.98
CA LEU A 35 11.02 3.83 11.18
C LEU A 35 10.64 3.86 9.71
N PHE A 36 9.39 3.55 9.39
CA PHE A 36 8.88 3.56 8.02
C PHE A 36 9.06 4.94 7.38
N LYS A 37 8.64 5.99 8.09
CA LYS A 37 8.76 7.35 7.59
C LYS A 37 10.23 7.75 7.42
N LYS A 38 11.10 7.34 8.32
CA LYS A 38 12.53 7.64 8.23
C LYS A 38 13.15 6.98 6.99
N GLU A 39 12.81 5.71 6.74
CA GLU A 39 13.42 4.94 5.66
C GLU A 39 12.83 5.31 4.28
N THR A 40 11.52 5.50 4.21
CA THR A 40 10.85 5.73 2.92
C THR A 40 10.59 7.21 2.63
N LYS A 41 10.77 8.09 3.62
CA LYS A 41 10.44 9.51 3.54
C LYS A 41 8.94 9.79 3.38
N LYS A 42 8.11 8.78 3.59
CA LYS A 42 6.65 8.87 3.50
C LYS A 42 5.99 8.15 4.67
N SER A 43 4.82 8.64 5.07
CA SER A 43 4.01 7.89 6.02
C SER A 43 3.52 6.59 5.37
N PHE A 44 3.08 5.64 6.18
CA PHE A 44 2.56 4.37 5.68
C PHE A 44 1.41 4.59 4.70
N SER A 45 0.44 5.44 5.07
CA SER A 45 -0.71 5.72 4.20
C SER A 45 -0.30 6.38 2.88
N ALA A 46 0.61 7.33 2.94
CA ALA A 46 1.10 8.01 1.74
C ALA A 46 1.83 7.04 0.82
N TYR A 47 2.65 6.16 1.37
CA TYR A 47 3.36 5.16 0.60
C TYR A 47 2.40 4.19 -0.08
N LEU A 48 1.40 3.71 0.66
CA LEU A 48 0.42 2.77 0.13
C LEU A 48 -0.39 3.41 -1.00
N ASN A 49 -0.81 4.67 -0.83
CA ASN A 49 -1.51 5.40 -1.88
C ASN A 49 -0.63 5.59 -3.11
N HIS A 50 0.64 5.93 -2.92
CA HIS A 50 1.57 6.08 -4.03
C HIS A 50 1.70 4.77 -4.81
N LEU A 51 1.83 3.66 -4.13
CA LEU A 51 1.93 2.35 -4.75
C LEU A 51 0.68 2.02 -5.56
N ARG A 52 -0.50 2.30 -4.99
CA ARG A 52 -1.76 2.09 -5.69
C ARG A 52 -1.87 2.94 -6.95
N MET A 53 -1.45 4.21 -6.87
CA MET A 53 -1.49 5.10 -8.03
C MET A 53 -0.53 4.67 -9.13
N GLU A 54 0.64 4.14 -8.76
CA GLU A 54 1.58 3.61 -9.75
C GLU A 54 0.99 2.40 -10.47
N LYS A 55 0.31 1.52 -9.74
CA LYS A 55 -0.36 0.37 -10.36
C LYS A 55 -1.51 0.82 -11.25
N ALA A 56 -2.27 1.84 -10.84
CA ALA A 56 -3.33 2.40 -11.67
C ALA A 56 -2.80 2.93 -13.00
N LYS A 57 -1.67 3.64 -12.97
CA LYS A 57 -1.04 4.13 -14.19
C LYS A 57 -0.67 3.00 -15.14
N GLN A 58 -0.08 1.94 -14.60
CA GLN A 58 0.29 0.78 -15.41
C GLN A 58 -0.93 0.14 -16.06
N LEU A 59 -2.01 -0.01 -15.31
CA LEU A 59 -3.24 -0.60 -15.83
C LEU A 59 -3.90 0.26 -16.90
N LEU A 60 -3.87 1.59 -16.74
CA LEU A 60 -4.39 2.50 -17.75
C LEU A 60 -3.61 2.44 -19.06
N LEU A 61 -2.29 2.27 -18.96
CA LEU A 61 -1.41 2.26 -20.13
C LEU A 61 -1.36 0.91 -20.84
N HIS A 62 -1.55 -0.18 -20.09
CA HIS A 62 -1.31 -1.54 -20.61
C HIS A 62 -2.52 -2.45 -20.55
N SER A 63 -3.71 -1.90 -20.31
CA SER A 63 -4.92 -2.69 -20.14
C SER A 63 -6.11 -1.94 -20.75
N ASN A 64 -7.13 -2.69 -21.15
CA ASN A 64 -8.39 -2.12 -21.63
C ASN A 64 -9.42 -1.94 -20.53
N GLN A 65 -9.00 -2.06 -19.27
CA GLN A 65 -9.89 -1.90 -18.14
C GLN A 65 -10.37 -0.45 -18.01
N ASN A 66 -11.61 -0.28 -17.60
CA ASN A 66 -12.13 1.05 -17.30
C ASN A 66 -11.69 1.48 -15.91
N ILE A 67 -11.94 2.75 -15.58
CA ILE A 67 -11.46 3.32 -14.32
C ILE A 67 -12.06 2.64 -13.08
N ASN A 68 -13.31 2.18 -13.16
CA ASN A 68 -13.94 1.48 -12.04
C ASN A 68 -13.30 0.11 -11.80
N GLU A 69 -12.98 -0.61 -12.85
CA GLU A 69 -12.30 -1.89 -12.75
C GLU A 69 -10.90 -1.72 -12.17
N ILE A 70 -10.18 -0.69 -12.62
CA ILE A 70 -8.85 -0.40 -12.11
C ILE A 70 -8.90 -0.03 -10.63
N ALA A 71 -9.84 0.82 -10.22
CA ALA A 71 -9.99 1.21 -8.82
C ALA A 71 -10.24 0.00 -7.93
N SER A 72 -11.10 -0.91 -8.37
CA SER A 72 -11.37 -2.14 -7.63
C SER A 72 -10.13 -3.02 -7.49
N GLU A 73 -9.36 -3.15 -8.57
CA GLU A 73 -8.17 -4.01 -8.60
C GLU A 73 -7.06 -3.49 -7.68
N ILE A 74 -6.91 -2.18 -7.56
CA ILE A 74 -5.86 -1.59 -6.72
C ILE A 74 -6.30 -1.33 -5.28
N GLY A 75 -7.54 -1.68 -4.93
CA GLY A 75 -8.03 -1.60 -3.57
C GLY A 75 -8.83 -0.36 -3.21
N TYR A 76 -9.17 0.50 -4.15
CA TYR A 76 -10.05 1.63 -3.92
C TYR A 76 -11.49 1.20 -4.18
N ASN A 77 -12.17 0.75 -3.14
CA ASN A 77 -13.56 0.35 -3.24
C ASN A 77 -14.47 1.53 -2.96
N ASN A 78 -15.43 1.74 -3.84
CA ASN A 78 -16.48 2.72 -3.64
C ASN A 78 -17.60 2.08 -2.84
N THR A 79 -17.62 2.36 -1.57
CA THR A 79 -18.74 1.97 -0.74
C THR A 79 -19.26 3.16 0.01
#